data_9018a03786aceaa618e304adfb7a746c
#
_entry.id   9018a03786aceaa618e304adfb7a746c
#
_cell.length_a   1.000
_cell.length_b   1.000
_cell.length_c   1.000
_cell.angle_alpha   90.00
_cell.angle_beta   90.00
_cell.angle_gamma   90.00
#
_symmetry.space_group_name_H-M   'P 1'
#
loop_
_entity.id
_entity.type
_entity.pdbx_description
1 polymer ?
#
loop_
_entity_poly.entity_id
_entity_poly.type
_entity_poly.pdbx_seq_one_letter_code
_entity_poly.pdbx_strand_id
1 'polypeptide(L)'
;MTQPQESTNPLTRLARFLRSPMFPIFMIVFVDVLGVGITIPVLPLFAQNEFGASAFQITTIASAYFLAQFIASPQLGRLSDKFGRRPVLLVSQAGTLAAFLISGSAVVLPFLYLARIIDGLTGGNISVAQAYLSDITDEKNRAQGIGIVSAAFSVGFLFGPAFGAFMAAQFGPRAAYFAAAAISVITVSLTYFLLPESLTPERRAAMKPRDGAKKKSPVEMLRLPGVAILMAVAFAGQLGFFAFQSVFVLWSEKVMFVGYDARFVQQAVGYIMTYVGFIGIITQAFMVRPIVRRFGERSMVAGGLFTRSIAFVIMTFFPVIPLVVITVPLISFGQGLVVPGLTALLTYLVPPDERGYAIGLAEAVQGLGRISGPLIAGLLFDYVSPSAPMGFAALIGLLSMIVSLALWRIPRAGKKEAVST
;
A
#
# COMPACT_ATOMS: atom_id res chain seq x y z
N MET A 1 39.64 22.81 -10.54
CA MET A 1 39.02 22.54 -9.23
C MET A 1 38.53 21.09 -9.25
N THR A 2 39.28 20.21 -8.63
CA THR A 2 39.02 18.76 -8.54
C THR A 2 37.77 18.54 -7.64
N GLN A 3 36.76 17.91 -8.17
CA GLN A 3 35.63 17.45 -7.36
C GLN A 3 36.12 16.49 -6.28
N PRO A 4 35.66 16.62 -5.02
CA PRO A 4 36.02 15.66 -3.98
C PRO A 4 35.56 14.28 -4.39
N GLN A 5 36.47 13.32 -4.51
CA GLN A 5 36.14 11.91 -4.68
C GLN A 5 35.18 11.48 -3.56
N GLU A 6 33.96 11.15 -3.91
CA GLU A 6 32.99 10.56 -2.95
C GLU A 6 33.64 9.32 -2.34
N SER A 7 33.75 9.33 -1.01
CA SER A 7 34.32 8.20 -0.28
C SER A 7 33.51 6.94 -0.59
N THR A 8 34.15 5.95 -1.19
CA THR A 8 33.55 4.66 -1.60
C THR A 8 33.27 3.73 -0.40
N ASN A 9 33.65 4.13 0.82
CA ASN A 9 33.45 3.31 2.01
C ASN A 9 31.98 3.23 2.41
N PRO A 10 31.35 2.03 2.43
CA PRO A 10 29.96 1.84 2.79
C PRO A 10 29.62 2.33 4.21
N LEU A 11 30.56 2.26 5.16
CA LEU A 11 30.37 2.75 6.53
C LEU A 11 30.22 4.27 6.60
N THR A 12 30.99 5.01 5.81
CA THR A 12 30.87 6.48 5.74
C THR A 12 29.57 6.92 5.06
N ARG A 13 29.08 6.16 4.08
CA ARG A 13 27.77 6.40 3.46
C ARG A 13 26.64 6.15 4.44
N LEU A 14 26.70 5.06 5.21
CA LEU A 14 25.72 4.74 6.24
C LEU A 14 25.71 5.80 7.34
N ALA A 15 26.85 6.20 7.85
CA ALA A 15 26.96 7.25 8.89
C ALA A 15 26.39 8.60 8.40
N ARG A 16 26.61 8.95 7.13
CA ARG A 16 26.04 10.16 6.51
C ARG A 16 24.52 10.05 6.39
N PHE A 17 23.98 8.89 5.99
CA PHE A 17 22.54 8.64 5.93
C PHE A 17 21.88 8.77 7.31
N LEU A 18 22.46 8.14 8.35
CA LEU A 18 21.93 8.17 9.71
C LEU A 18 21.88 9.59 10.31
N ARG A 19 22.76 10.50 9.85
CA ARG A 19 22.78 11.91 10.27
C ARG A 19 21.93 12.84 9.39
N SER A 20 21.38 12.33 8.31
CA SER A 20 20.57 13.12 7.37
C SER A 20 19.10 13.17 7.79
N PRO A 21 18.32 14.21 7.41
CA PRO A 21 16.88 14.25 7.59
C PRO A 21 16.13 13.11 6.87
N MET A 22 16.78 12.42 5.96
CA MET A 22 16.20 11.27 5.24
C MET A 22 16.03 10.04 6.15
N PHE A 23 16.86 9.90 7.19
CA PHE A 23 16.73 8.76 8.12
C PHE A 23 15.46 8.80 8.98
N PRO A 24 15.10 9.90 9.65
CA PRO A 24 13.80 9.98 10.34
C PRO A 24 12.63 9.75 9.39
N ILE A 25 12.65 10.27 8.16
CA ILE A 25 11.59 10.02 7.17
C ILE A 25 11.50 8.55 6.78
N PHE A 26 12.65 7.88 6.57
CA PHE A 26 12.69 6.44 6.36
C PHE A 26 12.03 5.69 7.54
N MET A 27 12.38 6.05 8.79
CA MET A 27 11.84 5.42 9.99
C MET A 27 10.33 5.65 10.14
N ILE A 28 9.84 6.85 9.81
CA ILE A 28 8.40 7.16 9.82
C ILE A 28 7.64 6.21 8.90
N VAL A 29 8.05 6.15 7.63
CA VAL A 29 7.37 5.30 6.63
C VAL A 29 7.55 3.82 6.96
N PHE A 30 8.75 3.42 7.39
CA PHE A 30 9.03 2.04 7.79
C PHE A 30 8.11 1.57 8.92
N VAL A 31 7.96 2.34 10.00
CA VAL A 31 7.14 1.97 11.16
C VAL A 31 5.65 2.00 10.84
N ASP A 32 5.21 2.95 10.02
CA ASP A 32 3.82 3.02 9.55
C ASP A 32 3.45 1.74 8.77
N VAL A 33 4.29 1.37 7.79
CA VAL A 33 4.07 0.15 6.97
C VAL A 33 4.27 -1.13 7.77
N LEU A 34 5.24 -1.15 8.69
CA LEU A 34 5.46 -2.27 9.61
C LEU A 34 4.22 -2.50 10.48
N GLY A 35 3.59 -1.44 10.97
CA GLY A 35 2.35 -1.51 11.74
C GLY A 35 1.18 -2.09 10.95
N VAL A 36 1.02 -1.68 9.69
CA VAL A 36 0.05 -2.29 8.77
C VAL A 36 0.40 -3.78 8.59
N GLY A 37 1.67 -4.10 8.37
CA GLY A 37 2.16 -5.47 8.22
C GLY A 37 1.88 -6.36 9.44
N ILE A 38 2.08 -5.84 10.66
CA ILE A 38 1.73 -6.52 11.92
C ILE A 38 0.23 -6.82 11.97
N THR A 39 -0.59 -5.84 11.61
CA THR A 39 -2.05 -5.93 11.72
C THR A 39 -2.64 -6.98 10.79
N ILE A 40 -2.09 -7.17 9.58
CA ILE A 40 -2.63 -8.10 8.58
C ILE A 40 -2.76 -9.54 9.12
N PRO A 41 -1.73 -10.19 9.68
CA PRO A 41 -1.86 -11.54 10.23
C PRO A 41 -2.48 -11.60 11.62
N VAL A 42 -2.41 -10.53 12.41
CA VAL A 42 -2.80 -10.56 13.82
C VAL A 42 -4.28 -10.24 14.01
N LEU A 43 -4.78 -9.17 13.39
CA LEU A 43 -6.14 -8.66 13.62
C LEU A 43 -7.23 -9.68 13.32
N PRO A 44 -7.23 -10.44 12.20
CA PRO A 44 -8.30 -11.36 11.89
C PRO A 44 -8.46 -12.46 12.95
N LEU A 45 -7.37 -13.13 13.30
CA LEU A 45 -7.39 -14.20 14.30
C LEU A 45 -7.66 -13.67 15.71
N PHE A 46 -7.16 -12.48 16.05
CA PHE A 46 -7.46 -11.83 17.33
C PHE A 46 -8.95 -11.50 17.45
N ALA A 47 -9.54 -10.88 16.42
CA ALA A 47 -10.95 -10.53 16.43
C ALA A 47 -11.85 -11.78 16.45
N GLN A 48 -11.50 -12.83 15.69
CA GLN A 48 -12.26 -14.07 15.67
C GLN A 48 -12.16 -14.82 17.02
N ASN A 49 -10.95 -15.03 17.53
CA ASN A 49 -10.73 -15.92 18.67
C ASN A 49 -11.10 -15.28 20.02
N GLU A 50 -10.88 -13.96 20.18
CA GLU A 50 -11.16 -13.27 21.46
C GLU A 50 -12.59 -12.72 21.53
N PHE A 51 -13.17 -12.31 20.38
CA PHE A 51 -14.47 -11.62 20.36
C PHE A 51 -15.54 -12.37 19.56
N GLY A 52 -15.24 -13.54 18.98
CA GLY A 52 -16.20 -14.30 18.17
C GLY A 52 -16.64 -13.56 16.90
N ALA A 53 -15.82 -12.66 16.38
CA ALA A 53 -16.17 -11.84 15.24
C ALA A 53 -16.34 -12.68 13.97
N SER A 54 -17.40 -12.42 13.18
CA SER A 54 -17.59 -13.02 11.86
C SER A 54 -16.57 -12.48 10.85
N ALA A 55 -16.40 -13.16 9.71
CA ALA A 55 -15.51 -12.68 8.67
C ALA A 55 -15.98 -11.32 8.12
N PHE A 56 -17.28 -11.10 8.00
CA PHE A 56 -17.82 -9.79 7.60
C PHE A 56 -17.47 -8.68 8.60
N GLN A 57 -17.59 -8.93 9.89
CA GLN A 57 -17.20 -7.96 10.92
C GLN A 57 -15.70 -7.62 10.82
N ILE A 58 -14.84 -8.64 10.67
CA ILE A 58 -13.39 -8.47 10.55
C ILE A 58 -13.02 -7.66 9.30
N THR A 59 -13.60 -7.99 8.17
CA THR A 59 -13.34 -7.28 6.91
C THR A 59 -13.92 -5.86 6.92
N THR A 60 -15.01 -5.62 7.65
CA THR A 60 -15.55 -4.27 7.87
C THR A 60 -14.61 -3.39 8.70
N ILE A 61 -13.86 -3.97 9.65
CA ILE A 61 -12.79 -3.24 10.38
C ILE A 61 -11.71 -2.74 9.39
N ALA A 62 -11.30 -3.58 8.44
CA ALA A 62 -10.34 -3.19 7.41
C ALA A 62 -10.91 -2.09 6.49
N SER A 63 -12.17 -2.22 6.08
CA SER A 63 -12.85 -1.20 5.26
C SER A 63 -12.98 0.14 5.99
N ALA A 64 -13.25 0.12 7.31
CA ALA A 64 -13.34 1.32 8.13
C ALA A 64 -12.00 2.09 8.16
N TYR A 65 -10.87 1.37 8.25
CA TYR A 65 -9.54 1.97 8.13
C TYR A 65 -9.35 2.67 6.77
N PHE A 66 -9.61 1.96 5.66
CA PHE A 66 -9.43 2.53 4.32
C PHE A 66 -10.38 3.68 4.03
N LEU A 67 -11.62 3.63 4.53
CA LEU A 67 -12.58 4.73 4.42
C LEU A 67 -12.11 5.97 5.19
N ALA A 68 -11.68 5.79 6.42
CA ALA A 68 -11.14 6.85 7.26
C ALA A 68 -9.90 7.50 6.60
N GLN A 69 -8.98 6.68 6.09
CA GLN A 69 -7.78 7.13 5.36
C GLN A 69 -8.14 7.87 4.06
N PHE A 70 -9.11 7.37 3.31
CA PHE A 70 -9.58 8.00 2.07
C PHE A 70 -10.12 9.41 2.31
N ILE A 71 -10.90 9.58 3.39
CA ILE A 71 -11.44 10.89 3.79
C ILE A 71 -10.35 11.81 4.32
N ALA A 72 -9.43 11.28 5.14
CA ALA A 72 -8.43 12.09 5.83
C ALA A 72 -7.23 12.51 4.97
N SER A 73 -6.78 11.66 4.04
CA SER A 73 -5.54 11.90 3.27
C SER A 73 -5.48 13.25 2.56
N PRO A 74 -6.52 13.73 1.83
CA PRO A 74 -6.47 15.05 1.20
C PRO A 74 -6.42 16.19 2.22
N GLN A 75 -7.04 15.99 3.39
CA GLN A 75 -7.09 17.00 4.46
C GLN A 75 -5.74 17.09 5.16
N LEU A 76 -5.11 15.95 5.46
CA LEU A 76 -3.77 15.92 6.06
C LEU A 76 -2.73 16.58 5.13
N GLY A 77 -2.83 16.37 3.82
CA GLY A 77 -2.02 17.09 2.84
C GLY A 77 -2.18 18.61 2.96
N ARG A 78 -3.42 19.12 2.95
CA ARG A 78 -3.70 20.55 3.12
C ARG A 78 -3.26 21.10 4.48
N LEU A 79 -3.48 20.35 5.55
CA LEU A 79 -3.02 20.72 6.89
C LEU A 79 -1.51 20.80 6.96
N SER A 80 -0.80 19.89 6.30
CA SER A 80 0.66 19.92 6.24
C SER A 80 1.22 21.07 5.42
N ASP A 81 0.50 21.53 4.38
CA ASP A 81 0.83 22.76 3.65
C ASP A 81 0.60 24.01 4.53
N LYS A 82 -0.42 23.98 5.38
CA LYS A 82 -0.80 25.12 6.23
C LYS A 82 0.00 25.24 7.53
N PHE A 83 0.22 24.12 8.23
CA PHE A 83 0.83 24.11 9.56
C PHE A 83 2.29 23.68 9.55
N GLY A 84 2.78 23.13 8.44
CA GLY A 84 4.10 22.53 8.30
C GLY A 84 4.04 21.01 8.24
N ARG A 85 5.10 20.42 7.70
CA ARG A 85 5.17 18.96 7.50
C ARG A 85 5.37 18.23 8.83
N ARG A 86 6.31 18.70 9.64
CA ARG A 86 6.70 18.07 10.91
C ARG A 86 5.54 17.98 11.93
N PRO A 87 4.76 19.03 12.23
CA PRO A 87 3.63 18.94 13.15
C PRO A 87 2.58 17.94 12.72
N VAL A 88 2.27 17.88 11.41
CA VAL A 88 1.26 16.94 10.90
C VAL A 88 1.78 15.51 10.97
N LEU A 89 3.07 15.25 10.67
CA LEU A 89 3.68 13.94 10.86
C LEU A 89 3.64 13.48 12.33
N LEU A 90 3.92 14.37 13.28
CA LEU A 90 3.86 14.05 14.71
C LEU A 90 2.44 13.71 15.17
N VAL A 91 1.43 14.46 14.73
CA VAL A 91 0.02 14.16 15.02
C VAL A 91 -0.40 12.83 14.42
N SER A 92 -0.02 12.58 13.16
CA SER A 92 -0.28 11.29 12.50
C SER A 92 0.34 10.11 13.25
N GLN A 93 1.60 10.20 13.63
CA GLN A 93 2.29 9.15 14.38
C GLN A 93 1.71 8.94 15.78
N ALA A 94 1.31 10.02 16.47
CA ALA A 94 0.62 9.94 17.75
C ALA A 94 -0.73 9.21 17.62
N GLY A 95 -1.46 9.43 16.51
CA GLY A 95 -2.69 8.71 16.20
C GLY A 95 -2.44 7.21 15.96
N THR A 96 -1.42 6.85 15.19
CA THR A 96 -1.02 5.44 14.99
C THR A 96 -0.59 4.78 16.31
N LEU A 97 0.19 5.48 17.14
CA LEU A 97 0.54 5.02 18.49
C LEU A 97 -0.70 4.75 19.34
N ALA A 98 -1.64 5.71 19.38
CA ALA A 98 -2.91 5.55 20.10
C ALA A 98 -3.72 4.35 19.58
N ALA A 99 -3.79 4.17 18.26
CA ALA A 99 -4.46 3.03 17.65
C ALA A 99 -3.85 1.69 18.07
N PHE A 100 -2.52 1.57 18.15
CA PHE A 100 -1.88 0.34 18.65
C PHE A 100 -2.14 0.11 20.13
N LEU A 101 -2.10 1.14 20.98
CA LEU A 101 -2.43 1.03 22.40
C LEU A 101 -3.89 0.60 22.59
N ILE A 102 -4.83 1.20 21.85
CA ILE A 102 -6.25 0.82 21.88
C ILE A 102 -6.44 -0.63 21.42
N SER A 103 -5.78 -1.05 20.32
CA SER A 103 -5.86 -2.42 19.82
C SER A 103 -5.31 -3.44 20.82
N GLY A 104 -4.17 -3.16 21.44
CA GLY A 104 -3.55 -4.02 22.47
C GLY A 104 -4.38 -4.11 23.74
N SER A 105 -5.11 -3.05 24.09
CA SER A 105 -5.98 -2.96 25.28
C SER A 105 -7.44 -3.33 24.99
N ALA A 106 -7.78 -3.79 23.77
CA ALA A 106 -9.15 -4.07 23.38
C ALA A 106 -9.77 -5.18 24.24
N VAL A 107 -10.92 -4.88 24.84
CA VAL A 107 -11.71 -5.82 25.65
C VAL A 107 -13.04 -6.20 25.00
N VAL A 108 -13.44 -5.46 23.96
CA VAL A 108 -14.61 -5.72 23.10
C VAL A 108 -14.31 -5.33 21.68
N LEU A 109 -15.00 -5.94 20.71
CA LEU A 109 -14.79 -5.72 19.29
C LEU A 109 -14.84 -4.25 18.84
N PRO A 110 -15.71 -3.37 19.35
CA PRO A 110 -15.72 -1.94 18.98
C PRO A 110 -14.40 -1.19 19.20
N PHE A 111 -13.55 -1.63 20.13
CA PHE A 111 -12.22 -1.03 20.31
C PHE A 111 -11.32 -1.24 19.09
N LEU A 112 -11.44 -2.38 18.40
CA LEU A 112 -10.69 -2.62 17.18
C LEU A 112 -11.18 -1.72 16.01
N TYR A 113 -12.48 -1.47 15.92
CA TYR A 113 -13.04 -0.48 14.98
C TYR A 113 -12.51 0.92 15.29
N LEU A 114 -12.61 1.34 16.54
CA LEU A 114 -12.14 2.66 16.98
C LEU A 114 -10.65 2.84 16.66
N ALA A 115 -9.82 1.86 16.99
CA ALA A 115 -8.40 1.87 16.71
C ALA A 115 -8.12 2.03 15.21
N ARG A 116 -8.81 1.25 14.36
CA ARG A 116 -8.62 1.32 12.90
C ARG A 116 -9.13 2.62 12.28
N ILE A 117 -10.22 3.18 12.81
CA ILE A 117 -10.72 4.50 12.38
C ILE A 117 -9.72 5.61 12.75
N ILE A 118 -9.19 5.61 13.99
CA ILE A 118 -8.17 6.58 14.42
C ILE A 118 -6.92 6.46 13.54
N ASP A 119 -6.42 5.24 13.34
CA ASP A 119 -5.25 4.98 12.50
C ASP A 119 -5.47 5.44 11.04
N GLY A 120 -6.65 5.19 10.49
CA GLY A 120 -7.02 5.66 9.15
C GLY A 120 -7.11 7.19 9.07
N LEU A 121 -7.76 7.83 10.04
CA LEU A 121 -7.86 9.30 10.09
C LEU A 121 -6.50 9.99 10.22
N THR A 122 -5.54 9.33 10.81
CA THR A 122 -4.17 9.82 10.97
C THR A 122 -3.19 9.22 9.97
N GLY A 123 -3.61 8.28 9.12
CA GLY A 123 -2.79 7.52 8.18
C GLY A 123 -2.32 8.29 6.93
N GLY A 124 -1.97 9.57 7.07
CA GLY A 124 -1.44 10.41 5.99
C GLY A 124 0.09 10.47 5.91
N ASN A 125 0.80 9.69 6.73
CA ASN A 125 2.25 9.74 6.87
C ASN A 125 3.00 9.65 5.55
N ILE A 126 2.62 8.72 4.67
CA ILE A 126 3.32 8.48 3.41
C ILE A 126 3.24 9.70 2.48
N SER A 127 2.06 10.30 2.33
CA SER A 127 1.88 11.47 1.45
C SER A 127 2.60 12.71 1.98
N VAL A 128 2.56 12.93 3.31
CA VAL A 128 3.27 14.04 3.95
C VAL A 128 4.79 13.80 3.93
N ALA A 129 5.26 12.56 4.12
CA ALA A 129 6.67 12.20 4.00
C ALA A 129 7.20 12.42 2.57
N GLN A 130 6.43 12.08 1.54
CA GLN A 130 6.78 12.36 0.14
C GLN A 130 6.85 13.86 -0.13
N ALA A 131 5.90 14.63 0.41
CA ALA A 131 5.92 16.09 0.32
C ALA A 131 7.15 16.68 1.04
N TYR A 132 7.44 16.22 2.26
CA TYR A 132 8.65 16.61 3.00
C TYR A 132 9.93 16.38 2.19
N LEU A 133 10.08 15.18 1.60
CA LEU A 133 11.25 14.85 0.77
C LEU A 133 11.31 15.73 -0.48
N SER A 134 10.16 16.04 -1.10
CA SER A 134 10.10 16.99 -2.21
C SER A 134 10.56 18.39 -1.82
N ASP A 135 10.31 18.81 -0.57
CA ASP A 135 10.72 20.14 -0.08
C ASP A 135 12.22 20.22 0.17
N ILE A 136 12.89 19.12 0.58
CA ILE A 136 14.32 19.10 0.93
C ILE A 136 15.23 18.57 -0.17
N THR A 137 14.69 18.06 -1.29
CA THR A 137 15.46 17.54 -2.42
C THR A 137 15.31 18.44 -3.65
N ASP A 138 16.42 18.66 -4.35
CA ASP A 138 16.44 19.26 -5.67
C ASP A 138 16.03 18.26 -6.77
N GLU A 139 15.86 18.71 -8.00
CA GLU A 139 15.45 17.84 -9.12
C GLU A 139 16.37 16.65 -9.34
N LYS A 140 17.68 16.82 -9.10
CA LYS A 140 18.69 15.76 -9.29
C LYS A 140 18.58 14.66 -8.25
N ASN A 141 18.23 15.02 -7.01
CA ASN A 141 18.17 14.10 -5.86
C ASN A 141 16.76 13.61 -5.53
N ARG A 142 15.72 14.15 -6.22
CA ARG A 142 14.31 13.77 -5.99
C ARG A 142 14.05 12.26 -6.17
N ALA A 143 14.69 11.65 -7.17
CA ALA A 143 14.59 10.20 -7.40
C ALA A 143 15.16 9.40 -6.22
N GLN A 144 16.22 9.87 -5.58
CA GLN A 144 16.80 9.25 -4.37
C GLN A 144 15.83 9.37 -3.19
N GLY A 145 15.20 10.54 -2.97
CA GLY A 145 14.19 10.72 -1.93
C GLY A 145 13.02 9.76 -2.07
N ILE A 146 12.43 9.67 -3.28
CA ILE A 146 11.35 8.72 -3.57
C ILE A 146 11.82 7.27 -3.34
N GLY A 147 13.06 6.95 -3.72
CA GLY A 147 13.67 5.64 -3.49
C GLY A 147 13.74 5.26 -2.01
N ILE A 148 14.00 6.22 -1.11
CA ILE A 148 14.04 6.01 0.35
C ILE A 148 12.65 5.64 0.89
N VAL A 149 11.59 6.35 0.46
CA VAL A 149 10.22 6.00 0.85
C VAL A 149 9.84 4.60 0.36
N SER A 150 10.18 4.29 -0.89
CA SER A 150 9.92 2.97 -1.48
C SER A 150 10.67 1.85 -0.76
N ALA A 151 11.93 2.10 -0.37
CA ALA A 151 12.73 1.15 0.41
C ALA A 151 12.13 0.93 1.81
N ALA A 152 11.74 2.02 2.50
CA ALA A 152 11.08 1.94 3.80
C ALA A 152 9.78 1.14 3.74
N PHE A 153 8.95 1.39 2.71
CA PHE A 153 7.73 0.64 2.46
C PHE A 153 8.01 -0.86 2.26
N SER A 154 8.99 -1.18 1.41
CA SER A 154 9.34 -2.57 1.10
C SER A 154 9.86 -3.32 2.32
N VAL A 155 10.74 -2.70 3.11
CA VAL A 155 11.31 -3.29 4.32
C VAL A 155 10.24 -3.44 5.41
N GLY A 156 9.36 -2.43 5.59
CA GLY A 156 8.24 -2.50 6.54
C GLY A 156 7.26 -3.62 6.20
N PHE A 157 6.92 -3.77 4.93
CA PHE A 157 6.01 -4.83 4.47
C PHE A 157 6.65 -6.24 4.51
N LEU A 158 7.97 -6.33 4.38
CA LEU A 158 8.70 -7.59 4.53
C LEU A 158 8.73 -8.06 5.99
N PHE A 159 9.10 -7.17 6.92
CA PHE A 159 9.31 -7.55 8.31
C PHE A 159 8.04 -7.49 9.16
N GLY A 160 7.07 -6.64 8.80
CA GLY A 160 5.84 -6.43 9.58
C GLY A 160 5.06 -7.70 9.86
N PRO A 161 4.66 -8.46 8.82
CA PRO A 161 3.89 -9.69 9.01
C PRO A 161 4.64 -10.76 9.81
N ALA A 162 5.95 -10.95 9.56
CA ALA A 162 6.77 -11.90 10.31
C ALA A 162 6.87 -11.52 11.79
N PHE A 163 7.16 -10.26 12.06
CA PHE A 163 7.28 -9.74 13.43
C PHE A 163 5.94 -9.83 14.16
N GLY A 164 4.84 -9.41 13.51
CA GLY A 164 3.49 -9.48 14.09
C GLY A 164 3.07 -10.91 14.42
N ALA A 165 3.25 -11.82 13.46
CA ALA A 165 2.92 -13.23 13.65
C ALA A 165 3.79 -13.90 14.73
N PHE A 166 5.09 -13.59 14.76
CA PHE A 166 6.00 -14.10 15.80
C PHE A 166 5.57 -13.63 17.19
N MET A 167 5.35 -12.32 17.37
CA MET A 167 4.92 -11.74 18.64
C MET A 167 3.57 -12.32 19.09
N ALA A 168 2.61 -12.44 18.17
CA ALA A 168 1.30 -12.99 18.48
C ALA A 168 1.36 -14.48 18.86
N ALA A 169 2.17 -15.27 18.17
CA ALA A 169 2.32 -16.71 18.44
C ALA A 169 3.05 -17.00 19.76
N GLN A 170 4.04 -16.18 20.15
CA GLN A 170 4.81 -16.42 21.37
C GLN A 170 4.20 -15.78 22.62
N PHE A 171 3.66 -14.56 22.49
CA PHE A 171 3.24 -13.71 23.62
C PHE A 171 1.76 -13.31 23.55
N GLY A 172 1.03 -13.80 22.54
CA GLY A 172 -0.37 -13.46 22.30
C GLY A 172 -0.57 -12.21 21.43
N PRO A 173 -1.77 -12.06 20.85
CA PRO A 173 -2.04 -11.01 19.86
C PRO A 173 -1.90 -9.58 20.42
N ARG A 174 -2.21 -9.38 21.69
CA ARG A 174 -2.05 -8.08 22.38
C ARG A 174 -0.59 -7.63 22.43
N ALA A 175 0.34 -8.57 22.65
CA ALA A 175 1.77 -8.28 22.70
C ALA A 175 2.30 -7.74 21.36
N ALA A 176 1.78 -8.22 20.23
CA ALA A 176 2.13 -7.69 18.91
C ALA A 176 1.76 -6.20 18.78
N TYR A 177 0.59 -5.78 19.25
CA TYR A 177 0.18 -4.39 19.23
C TYR A 177 0.97 -3.52 20.21
N PHE A 178 1.27 -4.00 21.43
CA PHE A 178 2.12 -3.25 22.36
C PHE A 178 3.56 -3.13 21.87
N ALA A 179 4.09 -4.15 21.18
CA ALA A 179 5.40 -4.05 20.54
C ALA A 179 5.39 -3.00 19.39
N ALA A 180 4.33 -2.97 18.57
CA ALA A 180 4.14 -1.93 17.57
C ALA A 180 4.04 -0.54 18.19
N ALA A 181 3.31 -0.39 19.31
CA ALA A 181 3.24 0.86 20.07
C ALA A 181 4.62 1.31 20.57
N ALA A 182 5.42 0.39 21.13
CA ALA A 182 6.78 0.70 21.61
C ALA A 182 7.68 1.20 20.46
N ILE A 183 7.62 0.55 19.28
CA ILE A 183 8.35 1.00 18.10
C ILE A 183 7.84 2.38 17.63
N SER A 184 6.52 2.63 17.71
CA SER A 184 5.92 3.93 17.38
C SER A 184 6.39 5.05 18.32
N VAL A 185 6.57 4.77 19.63
CA VAL A 185 7.16 5.75 20.56
C VAL A 185 8.55 6.15 20.12
N ILE A 186 9.38 5.19 19.70
CA ILE A 186 10.73 5.48 19.19
C ILE A 186 10.64 6.39 17.97
N THR A 187 9.74 6.12 17.04
CA THR A 187 9.60 6.91 15.82
C THR A 187 9.07 8.32 16.09
N VAL A 188 8.08 8.47 16.97
CA VAL A 188 7.60 9.78 17.44
C VAL A 188 8.75 10.57 18.05
N SER A 189 9.56 9.95 18.90
CA SER A 189 10.73 10.57 19.53
C SER A 189 11.78 10.99 18.51
N LEU A 190 12.11 10.12 17.54
CA LEU A 190 13.04 10.47 16.45
C LEU A 190 12.52 11.64 15.63
N THR A 191 11.23 11.67 15.31
CA THR A 191 10.61 12.78 14.57
C THR A 191 10.66 14.07 15.38
N TYR A 192 10.36 13.98 16.67
CA TYR A 192 10.35 15.14 17.55
C TYR A 192 11.75 15.76 17.74
N PHE A 193 12.79 14.95 17.94
CA PHE A 193 14.12 15.44 18.22
C PHE A 193 14.99 15.66 16.99
N LEU A 194 14.81 14.87 15.92
CA LEU A 194 15.75 14.84 14.80
C LEU A 194 15.19 15.39 13.49
N LEU A 195 13.85 15.49 13.32
CA LEU A 195 13.27 15.95 12.07
C LEU A 195 13.08 17.47 12.11
N PRO A 196 13.84 18.27 11.31
CA PRO A 196 13.60 19.70 11.17
C PRO A 196 12.31 19.95 10.36
N GLU A 197 11.73 21.15 10.49
CA GLU A 197 10.64 21.55 9.60
C GLU A 197 11.18 21.83 8.19
N SER A 198 10.54 21.24 7.16
CA SER A 198 10.98 21.46 5.75
C SER A 198 10.31 22.67 5.12
N LEU A 199 9.12 23.03 5.59
CA LEU A 199 8.32 24.13 5.06
C LEU A 199 8.49 25.37 5.94
N THR A 200 9.52 26.19 5.63
CA THR A 200 9.77 27.43 6.36
C THR A 200 8.61 28.44 6.17
N PRO A 201 8.41 29.39 7.11
CA PRO A 201 7.36 30.43 6.98
C PRO A 201 7.44 31.20 5.65
N GLU A 202 8.67 31.49 5.16
CA GLU A 202 8.89 32.20 3.91
C GLU A 202 8.46 31.36 2.70
N ARG A 203 8.82 30.07 2.67
CA ARG A 203 8.38 29.13 1.63
C ARG A 203 6.87 28.95 1.66
N ARG A 204 6.27 28.86 2.86
CA ARG A 204 4.83 28.75 3.04
C ARG A 204 4.09 29.99 2.51
N ALA A 205 4.59 31.19 2.79
CA ALA A 205 4.05 32.44 2.26
C ALA A 205 4.19 32.54 0.73
N ALA A 206 5.26 31.99 0.17
CA ALA A 206 5.51 31.96 -1.27
C ALA A 206 4.69 30.89 -2.02
N MET A 207 4.13 29.90 -1.32
CA MET A 207 3.21 28.93 -1.91
C MET A 207 1.93 29.64 -2.33
N LYS A 208 1.83 29.98 -3.62
CA LYS A 208 0.56 30.48 -4.18
C LYS A 208 -0.52 29.43 -3.92
N PRO A 209 -1.75 29.89 -3.52
CA PRO A 209 -2.89 28.99 -3.51
C PRO A 209 -2.95 28.25 -4.84
N ARG A 210 -3.12 26.95 -4.81
CA ARG A 210 -3.31 26.15 -6.04
C ARG A 210 -4.63 26.48 -6.76
N ASP A 211 -5.26 27.59 -6.42
CA ASP A 211 -6.48 28.13 -7.00
C ASP A 211 -6.14 28.95 -8.23
N GLY A 212 -6.29 28.34 -9.41
CA GLY A 212 -6.17 29.13 -10.65
C GLY A 212 -5.96 28.35 -11.95
N ALA A 213 -5.44 27.14 -11.93
CA ALA A 213 -5.51 26.31 -13.13
C ALA A 213 -6.95 25.77 -13.22
N LYS A 214 -7.65 26.02 -14.34
CA LYS A 214 -8.92 25.33 -14.67
C LYS A 214 -8.64 23.84 -14.68
N LYS A 215 -8.79 23.18 -13.51
CA LYS A 215 -8.68 21.73 -13.42
C LYS A 215 -9.87 21.15 -14.16
N LYS A 216 -9.62 20.29 -15.12
CA LYS A 216 -10.68 19.49 -15.72
C LYS A 216 -11.47 18.81 -14.61
N SER A 217 -12.78 18.73 -14.78
CA SER A 217 -13.60 17.96 -13.84
C SER A 217 -13.21 16.46 -13.93
N PRO A 218 -13.48 15.64 -12.87
CA PRO A 218 -13.26 14.20 -12.94
C PRO A 218 -13.93 13.57 -14.18
N VAL A 219 -15.12 14.07 -14.56
CA VAL A 219 -15.86 13.61 -15.72
C VAL A 219 -15.14 13.93 -17.04
N GLU A 220 -14.57 15.14 -17.16
CA GLU A 220 -13.78 15.52 -18.35
C GLU A 220 -12.51 14.67 -18.46
N MET A 221 -11.86 14.35 -17.33
CA MET A 221 -10.69 13.47 -17.33
C MET A 221 -11.05 12.05 -17.79
N LEU A 222 -12.18 11.51 -17.35
CA LEU A 222 -12.67 10.18 -17.77
C LEU A 222 -13.06 10.13 -19.26
N ARG A 223 -13.38 11.27 -19.88
CA ARG A 223 -13.67 11.35 -21.32
C ARG A 223 -12.42 11.26 -22.20
N LEU A 224 -11.22 11.43 -21.62
CA LEU A 224 -9.98 11.22 -22.39
C LEU A 224 -9.86 9.76 -22.84
N PRO A 225 -9.43 9.52 -24.10
CA PRO A 225 -9.34 8.17 -24.63
C PRO A 225 -8.47 7.25 -23.76
N GLY A 226 -9.06 6.16 -23.29
CA GLY A 226 -8.39 5.15 -22.49
C GLY A 226 -8.30 5.43 -20.99
N VAL A 227 -8.52 6.65 -20.53
CA VAL A 227 -8.46 6.97 -19.09
C VAL A 227 -9.56 6.26 -18.33
N ALA A 228 -10.81 6.24 -18.82
CA ALA A 228 -11.90 5.50 -18.19
C ALA A 228 -11.59 4.00 -18.08
N ILE A 229 -11.01 3.41 -19.12
CA ILE A 229 -10.59 1.99 -19.10
C ILE A 229 -9.51 1.76 -18.04
N LEU A 230 -8.49 2.63 -17.96
CA LEU A 230 -7.46 2.54 -16.94
C LEU A 230 -8.03 2.66 -15.53
N MET A 231 -8.96 3.58 -15.30
CA MET A 231 -9.63 3.75 -14.00
C MET A 231 -10.46 2.52 -13.63
N ALA A 232 -11.21 1.95 -14.59
CA ALA A 232 -11.98 0.72 -14.36
C ALA A 232 -11.07 -0.46 -14.02
N VAL A 233 -9.96 -0.64 -14.74
CA VAL A 233 -8.96 -1.68 -14.47
C VAL A 233 -8.28 -1.45 -13.12
N ALA A 234 -7.95 -0.21 -12.76
CA ALA A 234 -7.36 0.15 -11.50
C ALA A 234 -8.31 -0.15 -10.32
N PHE A 235 -9.58 0.25 -10.43
CA PHE A 235 -10.61 -0.05 -9.45
C PHE A 235 -10.78 -1.56 -9.25
N ALA A 236 -11.09 -2.28 -10.33
CA ALA A 236 -11.37 -3.71 -10.29
C ALA A 236 -10.13 -4.52 -9.85
N GLY A 237 -8.93 -4.08 -10.26
CA GLY A 237 -7.67 -4.66 -9.80
C GLY A 237 -7.48 -4.57 -8.29
N GLN A 238 -7.76 -3.41 -7.69
CA GLN A 238 -7.66 -3.24 -6.23
C GLN A 238 -8.82 -3.91 -5.51
N LEU A 239 -10.03 -3.85 -6.06
CA LEU A 239 -11.19 -4.54 -5.52
C LEU A 239 -10.90 -6.03 -5.29
N GLY A 240 -10.46 -6.75 -6.33
CA GLY A 240 -10.15 -8.17 -6.24
C GLY A 240 -8.97 -8.47 -5.31
N PHE A 241 -7.90 -7.67 -5.37
CA PHE A 241 -6.73 -7.87 -4.51
C PHE A 241 -7.05 -7.68 -3.03
N PHE A 242 -7.76 -6.61 -2.66
CA PHE A 242 -8.12 -6.35 -1.26
C PHE A 242 -9.25 -7.24 -0.76
N ALA A 243 -10.13 -7.75 -1.65
CA ALA A 243 -11.06 -8.81 -1.32
C ALA A 243 -10.31 -10.08 -0.86
N PHE A 244 -9.34 -10.53 -1.65
CA PHE A 244 -8.46 -11.65 -1.27
C PHE A 244 -7.69 -11.38 0.03
N GLN A 245 -6.98 -10.25 0.09
CA GLN A 245 -6.07 -9.94 1.21
C GLN A 245 -6.80 -9.91 2.56
N SER A 246 -8.02 -9.37 2.60
CA SER A 246 -8.77 -9.17 3.84
C SER A 246 -9.24 -10.47 4.50
N VAL A 247 -9.43 -11.53 3.72
CA VAL A 247 -9.90 -12.84 4.21
C VAL A 247 -8.84 -13.93 4.17
N PHE A 248 -7.66 -13.65 3.60
CA PHE A 248 -6.63 -14.67 3.38
C PHE A 248 -6.23 -15.40 4.66
N VAL A 249 -6.12 -14.71 5.78
CA VAL A 249 -5.75 -15.28 7.08
C VAL A 249 -6.84 -16.23 7.58
N LEU A 250 -8.11 -15.80 7.54
CA LEU A 250 -9.28 -16.60 7.93
C LEU A 250 -9.47 -17.80 7.00
N TRP A 251 -9.26 -17.60 5.71
CA TRP A 251 -9.28 -18.66 4.73
C TRP A 251 -8.18 -19.69 4.97
N SER A 252 -6.96 -19.22 5.29
CA SER A 252 -5.85 -20.10 5.62
C SER A 252 -6.17 -21.00 6.82
N GLU A 253 -6.77 -20.44 7.86
CA GLU A 253 -7.19 -21.18 9.05
C GLU A 253 -8.28 -22.21 8.72
N LYS A 254 -9.35 -21.77 8.04
CA LYS A 254 -10.57 -22.59 7.81
C LYS A 254 -10.47 -23.58 6.65
N VAL A 255 -9.53 -23.37 5.72
CA VAL A 255 -9.46 -24.19 4.49
C VAL A 255 -8.11 -24.87 4.33
N MET A 256 -7.00 -24.12 4.52
CA MET A 256 -5.66 -24.65 4.26
C MET A 256 -5.07 -25.39 5.47
N PHE A 257 -5.26 -24.85 6.67
CA PHE A 257 -4.67 -25.37 7.91
C PHE A 257 -5.73 -25.96 8.85
N VAL A 258 -6.73 -26.63 8.29
CA VAL A 258 -7.76 -27.31 9.09
C VAL A 258 -7.14 -28.36 9.99
N GLY A 259 -7.42 -28.29 11.30
CA GLY A 259 -6.90 -29.23 12.29
C GLY A 259 -5.53 -28.88 12.88
N TYR A 260 -4.89 -27.81 12.41
CA TYR A 260 -3.67 -27.29 13.03
C TYR A 260 -4.01 -26.33 14.18
N ASP A 261 -3.13 -26.21 15.17
CA ASP A 261 -3.32 -25.29 16.28
C ASP A 261 -3.18 -23.80 15.84
N ALA A 262 -3.79 -22.89 16.60
CA ALA A 262 -3.83 -21.46 16.29
C ALA A 262 -2.42 -20.84 16.22
N ARG A 263 -1.46 -21.34 17.04
CA ARG A 263 -0.07 -20.84 17.02
C ARG A 263 0.63 -21.21 15.72
N PHE A 264 0.45 -22.44 15.25
CA PHE A 264 0.99 -22.88 13.97
C PHE A 264 0.42 -22.05 12.81
N VAL A 265 -0.93 -21.87 12.78
CA VAL A 265 -1.59 -21.07 11.75
C VAL A 265 -1.05 -19.63 11.72
N GLN A 266 -0.91 -19.01 12.90
CA GLN A 266 -0.38 -17.65 13.03
C GLN A 266 1.05 -17.55 12.45
N GLN A 267 1.93 -18.49 12.78
CA GLN A 267 3.31 -18.52 12.30
C GLN A 267 3.37 -18.79 10.79
N ALA A 268 2.64 -19.81 10.31
CA ALA A 268 2.62 -20.20 8.90
C ALA A 268 2.15 -19.02 8.02
N VAL A 269 1.07 -18.35 8.42
CA VAL A 269 0.57 -17.15 7.71
C VAL A 269 1.62 -16.03 7.74
N GLY A 270 2.30 -15.81 8.86
CA GLY A 270 3.38 -14.83 8.96
C GLY A 270 4.52 -15.10 7.98
N TYR A 271 4.98 -16.36 7.87
CA TYR A 271 6.00 -16.76 6.90
C TYR A 271 5.54 -16.59 5.44
N ILE A 272 4.30 -16.99 5.15
CA ILE A 272 3.72 -16.81 3.80
C ILE A 272 3.69 -15.31 3.44
N MET A 273 3.23 -14.45 4.35
CA MET A 273 3.19 -12.99 4.10
C MET A 273 4.59 -12.39 3.93
N THR A 274 5.57 -12.86 4.69
CA THR A 274 6.98 -12.47 4.53
C THR A 274 7.51 -12.87 3.15
N TYR A 275 7.19 -14.08 2.71
CA TYR A 275 7.54 -14.58 1.38
C TYR A 275 6.90 -13.72 0.27
N VAL A 276 5.63 -13.33 0.43
CA VAL A 276 4.95 -12.36 -0.45
C VAL A 276 5.73 -11.04 -0.54
N GLY A 277 6.12 -10.49 0.60
CA GLY A 277 6.90 -9.26 0.67
C GLY A 277 8.25 -9.38 -0.05
N PHE A 278 8.95 -10.49 0.16
CA PHE A 278 10.22 -10.78 -0.50
C PHE A 278 10.09 -10.86 -2.04
N ILE A 279 9.09 -11.58 -2.53
CA ILE A 279 8.80 -11.67 -3.98
C ILE A 279 8.41 -10.28 -4.53
N GLY A 280 7.64 -9.51 -3.78
CA GLY A 280 7.29 -8.12 -4.16
C GLY A 280 8.54 -7.25 -4.37
N ILE A 281 9.51 -7.32 -3.46
CA ILE A 281 10.79 -6.60 -3.58
C ILE A 281 11.56 -7.05 -4.83
N ILE A 282 11.72 -8.37 -5.04
CA ILE A 282 12.41 -8.90 -6.21
C ILE A 282 11.72 -8.43 -7.50
N THR A 283 10.40 -8.49 -7.55
CA THR A 283 9.61 -8.07 -8.71
C THR A 283 9.86 -6.61 -9.02
N GLN A 284 9.73 -5.72 -8.04
CA GLN A 284 9.90 -4.28 -8.25
C GLN A 284 11.35 -3.88 -8.57
N ALA A 285 12.32 -4.46 -7.88
CA ALA A 285 13.71 -4.10 -8.04
C ALA A 285 14.33 -4.64 -9.34
N PHE A 286 13.99 -5.87 -9.73
CA PHE A 286 14.71 -6.59 -10.78
C PHE A 286 13.84 -6.94 -12.00
N MET A 287 12.51 -7.13 -11.86
CA MET A 287 11.69 -7.67 -12.94
C MET A 287 10.88 -6.61 -13.69
N VAL A 288 10.44 -5.53 -13.05
CA VAL A 288 9.63 -4.49 -13.70
C VAL A 288 10.35 -3.87 -14.89
N ARG A 289 11.59 -3.42 -14.73
CA ARG A 289 12.37 -2.78 -15.81
C ARG A 289 12.56 -3.68 -17.04
N PRO A 290 13.09 -4.92 -16.94
CA PRO A 290 13.25 -5.80 -18.09
C PRO A 290 11.93 -6.15 -18.76
N ILE A 291 10.85 -6.37 -17.99
CA ILE A 291 9.52 -6.69 -18.52
C ILE A 291 8.98 -5.51 -19.35
N VAL A 292 9.03 -4.27 -18.79
CA VAL A 292 8.61 -3.07 -19.52
C VAL A 292 9.41 -2.87 -20.79
N ARG A 293 10.75 -3.01 -20.73
CA ARG A 293 11.62 -2.82 -21.92
C ARG A 293 11.34 -3.83 -23.02
N ARG A 294 11.00 -5.07 -22.67
CA ARG A 294 10.79 -6.15 -23.65
C ARG A 294 9.36 -6.22 -24.15
N PHE A 295 8.37 -6.05 -23.30
CA PHE A 295 6.95 -6.30 -23.62
C PHE A 295 6.08 -5.05 -23.59
N GLY A 296 6.55 -3.96 -23.00
CA GLY A 296 5.83 -2.70 -22.83
C GLY A 296 4.83 -2.73 -21.66
N GLU A 297 4.32 -1.55 -21.32
CA GLU A 297 3.48 -1.32 -20.13
C GLU A 297 2.12 -2.00 -20.24
N ARG A 298 1.54 -2.08 -21.45
CA ARG A 298 0.23 -2.73 -21.70
C ARG A 298 0.30 -4.22 -21.41
N SER A 299 1.32 -4.88 -21.93
CA SER A 299 1.56 -6.31 -21.68
C SER A 299 1.88 -6.58 -20.22
N MET A 300 2.58 -5.64 -19.56
CA MET A 300 2.87 -5.73 -18.13
C MET A 300 1.59 -5.71 -17.29
N VAL A 301 0.65 -4.82 -17.58
CA VAL A 301 -0.65 -4.76 -16.87
C VAL A 301 -1.48 -6.01 -17.14
N ALA A 302 -1.67 -6.38 -18.41
CA ALA A 302 -2.47 -7.56 -18.76
C ALA A 302 -1.86 -8.86 -18.22
N GLY A 303 -0.54 -9.04 -18.36
CA GLY A 303 0.18 -10.20 -17.83
C GLY A 303 0.14 -10.28 -16.31
N GLY A 304 0.28 -9.14 -15.62
CA GLY A 304 0.16 -9.10 -14.15
C GLY A 304 -1.25 -9.47 -13.67
N LEU A 305 -2.30 -8.94 -14.32
CA LEU A 305 -3.69 -9.31 -14.02
C LEU A 305 -3.94 -10.79 -14.30
N PHE A 306 -3.47 -11.32 -15.43
CA PHE A 306 -3.61 -12.72 -15.81
C PHE A 306 -2.94 -13.66 -14.78
N THR A 307 -1.65 -13.40 -14.47
CA THR A 307 -0.89 -14.21 -13.52
C THR A 307 -1.57 -14.28 -12.15
N ARG A 308 -2.02 -13.11 -11.66
CA ARG A 308 -2.74 -13.03 -10.38
C ARG A 308 -4.08 -13.75 -10.42
N SER A 309 -4.83 -13.61 -11.51
CA SER A 309 -6.14 -14.25 -11.64
C SER A 309 -6.05 -15.77 -11.70
N ILE A 310 -5.06 -16.33 -12.42
CA ILE A 310 -4.80 -17.76 -12.42
C ILE A 310 -4.47 -18.26 -11.02
N ALA A 311 -3.64 -17.52 -10.27
CA ALA A 311 -3.32 -17.87 -8.90
C ALA A 311 -4.58 -17.93 -8.03
N PHE A 312 -5.51 -16.99 -8.17
CA PHE A 312 -6.78 -17.00 -7.46
C PHE A 312 -7.68 -18.18 -7.89
N VAL A 313 -7.74 -18.51 -9.19
CA VAL A 313 -8.45 -19.72 -9.67
C VAL A 313 -7.91 -20.96 -9.00
N ILE A 314 -6.59 -21.15 -8.99
CA ILE A 314 -5.95 -22.32 -8.37
C ILE A 314 -6.29 -22.39 -6.88
N MET A 315 -6.19 -21.27 -6.15
CA MET A 315 -6.52 -21.22 -4.72
C MET A 315 -8.00 -21.51 -4.44
N THR A 316 -8.91 -21.16 -5.38
CA THR A 316 -10.36 -21.43 -5.23
C THR A 316 -10.65 -22.92 -5.31
N PHE A 317 -10.08 -23.62 -6.29
CA PHE A 317 -10.42 -25.00 -6.61
C PHE A 317 -9.46 -26.03 -6.03
N PHE A 318 -8.21 -25.65 -5.74
CA PHE A 318 -7.15 -26.54 -5.27
C PHE A 318 -6.43 -25.94 -4.06
N PRO A 319 -7.10 -25.79 -2.90
CA PRO A 319 -6.57 -25.14 -1.71
C PRO A 319 -5.60 -26.05 -0.93
N VAL A 320 -4.61 -26.61 -1.60
CA VAL A 320 -3.59 -27.48 -0.98
C VAL A 320 -2.28 -26.71 -0.76
N ILE A 321 -1.61 -26.97 0.36
CA ILE A 321 -0.42 -26.24 0.82
C ILE A 321 0.64 -26.06 -0.29
N PRO A 322 1.07 -27.11 -1.03
CA PRO A 322 2.09 -26.95 -2.07
C PRO A 322 1.71 -25.97 -3.18
N LEU A 323 0.42 -25.98 -3.59
CA LEU A 323 -0.07 -25.05 -4.63
C LEU A 323 -0.20 -23.64 -4.09
N VAL A 324 -0.59 -23.45 -2.83
CA VAL A 324 -0.67 -22.14 -2.22
C VAL A 324 0.72 -21.49 -2.10
N VAL A 325 1.74 -22.26 -1.74
CA VAL A 325 3.13 -21.77 -1.68
C VAL A 325 3.61 -21.27 -3.06
N ILE A 326 3.11 -21.85 -4.16
CA ILE A 326 3.44 -21.42 -5.53
C ILE A 326 2.55 -20.24 -5.97
N THR A 327 1.26 -20.25 -5.65
CA THR A 327 0.30 -19.26 -6.15
C THR A 327 0.41 -17.90 -5.43
N VAL A 328 0.73 -17.91 -4.14
CA VAL A 328 0.87 -16.64 -3.38
C VAL A 328 1.98 -15.74 -3.93
N PRO A 329 3.18 -16.22 -4.29
CA PRO A 329 4.18 -15.46 -5.03
C PRO A 329 3.70 -14.93 -6.37
N LEU A 330 2.90 -15.68 -7.10
CA LEU A 330 2.33 -15.25 -8.39
C LEU A 330 1.36 -14.07 -8.19
N ILE A 331 0.62 -14.04 -7.09
CA ILE A 331 -0.24 -12.90 -6.72
C ILE A 331 0.63 -11.65 -6.46
N SER A 332 1.69 -11.80 -5.67
CA SER A 332 2.62 -10.71 -5.37
C SER A 332 3.32 -10.19 -6.63
N PHE A 333 3.80 -11.10 -7.48
CA PHE A 333 4.39 -10.77 -8.77
C PHE A 333 3.41 -10.00 -9.66
N GLY A 334 2.19 -10.50 -9.83
CA GLY A 334 1.15 -9.85 -10.62
C GLY A 334 0.81 -8.45 -10.09
N GLN A 335 0.65 -8.29 -8.78
CA GLN A 335 0.40 -6.99 -8.15
C GLN A 335 1.57 -6.01 -8.35
N GLY A 336 2.80 -6.49 -8.25
CA GLY A 336 4.02 -5.71 -8.49
C GLY A 336 4.16 -5.19 -9.92
N LEU A 337 3.51 -5.83 -10.89
CA LEU A 337 3.46 -5.39 -12.28
C LEU A 337 2.29 -4.43 -12.56
N VAL A 338 1.10 -4.71 -12.02
CA VAL A 338 -0.13 -3.98 -12.35
C VAL A 338 -0.04 -2.52 -11.94
N VAL A 339 0.33 -2.22 -10.69
CA VAL A 339 0.29 -0.85 -10.16
C VAL A 339 1.23 0.10 -10.93
N PRO A 340 2.54 -0.18 -11.07
CA PRO A 340 3.42 0.71 -11.83
C PRO A 340 3.06 0.78 -13.32
N GLY A 341 2.53 -0.32 -13.90
CA GLY A 341 2.09 -0.35 -15.27
C GLY A 341 0.90 0.59 -15.54
N LEU A 342 -0.10 0.59 -14.66
CA LEU A 342 -1.25 1.49 -14.76
C LEU A 342 -0.81 2.96 -14.59
N THR A 343 0.06 3.25 -13.64
CA THR A 343 0.59 4.62 -13.44
C THR A 343 1.37 5.09 -14.65
N ALA A 344 2.24 4.26 -15.22
CA ALA A 344 2.99 4.60 -16.42
C ALA A 344 2.05 4.86 -17.62
N LEU A 345 1.08 3.97 -17.87
CA LEU A 345 0.10 4.15 -18.95
C LEU A 345 -0.70 5.44 -18.79
N LEU A 346 -1.11 5.77 -17.59
CA LEU A 346 -1.85 7.00 -17.31
C LEU A 346 -1.04 8.24 -17.67
N THR A 347 0.27 8.27 -17.37
CA THR A 347 1.15 9.39 -17.75
C THR A 347 1.33 9.57 -19.24
N TYR A 348 1.11 8.53 -20.06
CA TYR A 348 1.13 8.62 -21.53
C TYR A 348 -0.20 9.07 -22.14
N LEU A 349 -1.33 8.87 -21.45
CA LEU A 349 -2.65 9.20 -21.96
C LEU A 349 -3.11 10.61 -21.57
N VAL A 350 -2.41 11.23 -20.62
CA VAL A 350 -2.80 12.54 -20.07
C VAL A 350 -1.71 13.58 -20.36
N PRO A 351 -2.09 14.83 -20.71
CA PRO A 351 -1.16 15.93 -20.90
C PRO A 351 -0.26 16.16 -19.70
N PRO A 352 1.00 16.63 -19.88
CA PRO A 352 1.97 16.79 -18.80
C PRO A 352 1.50 17.64 -17.61
N ASP A 353 0.76 18.72 -17.89
CA ASP A 353 0.19 19.65 -16.94
C ASP A 353 -0.94 19.04 -16.09
N GLU A 354 -1.61 18.00 -16.57
CA GLU A 354 -2.73 17.32 -15.90
C GLU A 354 -2.33 16.01 -15.21
N ARG A 355 -1.09 15.53 -15.38
CA ARG A 355 -0.61 14.23 -14.85
C ARG A 355 -0.80 14.09 -13.35
N GLY A 356 -0.48 15.15 -12.59
CA GLY A 356 -0.64 15.13 -11.14
C GLY A 356 -2.09 14.93 -10.71
N TYR A 357 -3.03 15.60 -11.38
CA TYR A 357 -4.45 15.45 -11.13
C TYR A 357 -4.96 14.05 -11.50
N ALA A 358 -4.55 13.53 -12.66
CA ALA A 358 -4.92 12.19 -13.13
C ALA A 358 -4.41 11.09 -12.19
N ILE A 359 -3.17 11.20 -11.68
CA ILE A 359 -2.61 10.27 -10.69
C ILE A 359 -3.43 10.35 -9.38
N GLY A 360 -3.78 11.53 -8.91
CA GLY A 360 -4.63 11.71 -7.73
C GLY A 360 -6.03 11.09 -7.91
N LEU A 361 -6.63 11.23 -9.09
CA LEU A 361 -7.91 10.60 -9.43
C LEU A 361 -7.77 9.06 -9.45
N ALA A 362 -6.68 8.53 -10.03
CA ALA A 362 -6.42 7.09 -10.03
C ALA A 362 -6.26 6.53 -8.62
N GLU A 363 -5.56 7.24 -7.73
CA GLU A 363 -5.43 6.85 -6.32
C GLU A 363 -6.78 6.87 -5.60
N ALA A 364 -7.64 7.86 -5.87
CA ALA A 364 -8.99 7.91 -5.31
C ALA A 364 -9.84 6.72 -5.79
N VAL A 365 -9.81 6.41 -7.08
CA VAL A 365 -10.52 5.26 -7.65
C VAL A 365 -10.01 3.93 -7.09
N GLN A 366 -8.70 3.78 -6.94
CA GLN A 366 -8.10 2.61 -6.28
C GLN A 366 -8.50 2.52 -4.80
N GLY A 367 -8.60 3.66 -4.11
CA GLY A 367 -9.08 3.76 -2.74
C GLY A 367 -10.49 3.19 -2.56
N LEU A 368 -11.40 3.48 -3.50
CA LEU A 368 -12.75 2.87 -3.49
C LEU A 368 -12.70 1.35 -3.59
N GLY A 369 -11.79 0.79 -4.40
CA GLY A 369 -11.56 -0.66 -4.48
C GLY A 369 -11.05 -1.25 -3.17
N ARG A 370 -10.14 -0.54 -2.48
CA ARG A 370 -9.62 -0.92 -1.15
C ARG A 370 -10.72 -0.94 -0.08
N ILE A 371 -11.70 -0.05 -0.17
CA ILE A 371 -12.84 0.02 0.77
C ILE A 371 -13.85 -1.09 0.48
N SER A 372 -14.25 -1.24 -0.78
CA SER A 372 -15.34 -2.15 -1.15
C SER A 372 -14.91 -3.61 -1.24
N GLY A 373 -13.64 -3.90 -1.56
CA GLY A 373 -13.11 -5.26 -1.63
C GLY A 373 -13.33 -6.08 -0.36
N PRO A 374 -12.87 -5.61 0.80
CA PRO A 374 -13.08 -6.33 2.05
C PRO A 374 -14.55 -6.52 2.42
N LEU A 375 -15.44 -5.54 2.15
CA LEU A 375 -16.88 -5.67 2.42
C LEU A 375 -17.50 -6.82 1.64
N ILE A 376 -17.22 -6.88 0.33
CA ILE A 376 -17.70 -7.96 -0.53
C ILE A 376 -17.11 -9.30 -0.10
N ALA A 377 -15.84 -9.33 0.22
CA ALA A 377 -15.16 -10.56 0.63
C ALA A 377 -15.73 -11.15 1.92
N GLY A 378 -16.01 -10.31 2.92
CA GLY A 378 -16.61 -10.76 4.16
C GLY A 378 -18.01 -11.36 3.96
N LEU A 379 -18.85 -10.71 3.15
CA LEU A 379 -20.17 -11.25 2.79
C LEU A 379 -20.06 -12.60 2.05
N LEU A 380 -19.18 -12.69 1.06
CA LEU A 380 -18.97 -13.94 0.33
C LEU A 380 -18.43 -15.06 1.22
N PHE A 381 -17.56 -14.72 2.16
CA PHE A 381 -16.97 -15.68 3.09
C PHE A 381 -18.01 -16.25 4.07
N ASP A 382 -18.86 -15.40 4.67
CA ASP A 382 -19.82 -15.81 5.68
C ASP A 382 -21.09 -16.46 5.06
N TYR A 383 -21.55 -15.98 3.88
CA TYR A 383 -22.86 -16.40 3.33
C TYR A 383 -22.76 -17.35 2.13
N VAL A 384 -21.58 -17.48 1.47
CA VAL A 384 -21.41 -18.36 0.32
C VAL A 384 -20.45 -19.49 0.63
N SER A 385 -19.18 -19.20 0.79
CA SER A 385 -18.15 -20.17 1.25
C SER A 385 -16.83 -19.45 1.59
N PRO A 386 -15.97 -20.07 2.41
CA PRO A 386 -14.64 -19.51 2.71
C PRO A 386 -13.77 -19.25 1.46
N SER A 387 -13.93 -20.02 0.38
CA SER A 387 -13.18 -19.84 -0.88
C SER A 387 -13.86 -18.92 -1.89
N ALA A 388 -15.12 -18.49 -1.68
CA ALA A 388 -15.84 -17.62 -2.60
C ALA A 388 -15.15 -16.26 -2.86
N PRO A 389 -14.50 -15.61 -1.89
CA PRO A 389 -13.75 -14.37 -2.14
C PRO A 389 -12.59 -14.55 -3.13
N MET A 390 -11.91 -15.72 -3.13
CA MET A 390 -10.85 -16.04 -4.11
C MET A 390 -11.43 -16.19 -5.50
N GLY A 391 -12.58 -16.89 -5.64
CA GLY A 391 -13.32 -17.01 -6.89
C GLY A 391 -13.78 -15.64 -7.42
N PHE A 392 -14.28 -14.79 -6.56
CA PHE A 392 -14.62 -13.40 -6.90
C PHE A 392 -13.40 -12.61 -7.38
N ALA A 393 -12.28 -12.69 -6.67
CA ALA A 393 -11.05 -12.01 -7.05
C ALA A 393 -10.51 -12.52 -8.41
N ALA A 394 -10.64 -13.84 -8.68
CA ALA A 394 -10.30 -14.46 -9.96
C ALA A 394 -11.17 -13.90 -11.09
N LEU A 395 -12.49 -13.90 -10.91
CA LEU A 395 -13.45 -13.40 -11.91
C LEU A 395 -13.19 -11.93 -12.25
N ILE A 396 -13.13 -11.07 -11.22
CA ILE A 396 -12.88 -9.63 -11.41
C ILE A 396 -11.51 -9.38 -12.05
N GLY A 397 -10.50 -10.15 -11.67
CA GLY A 397 -9.17 -10.08 -12.26
C GLY A 397 -9.14 -10.46 -13.74
N LEU A 398 -9.82 -11.55 -14.13
CA LEU A 398 -9.95 -11.97 -15.54
C LEU A 398 -10.75 -10.95 -16.37
N LEU A 399 -11.86 -10.44 -15.83
CA LEU A 399 -12.62 -9.38 -16.49
C LEU A 399 -11.77 -8.12 -16.68
N SER A 400 -11.00 -7.73 -15.65
CA SER A 400 -10.08 -6.59 -15.73
C SER A 400 -8.99 -6.82 -16.78
N MET A 401 -8.46 -8.03 -16.89
CA MET A 401 -7.49 -8.39 -17.92
C MET A 401 -8.10 -8.25 -19.31
N ILE A 402 -9.31 -8.77 -19.55
CA ILE A 402 -10.02 -8.65 -20.83
C ILE A 402 -10.26 -7.16 -21.17
N VAL A 403 -10.75 -6.37 -20.21
CA VAL A 403 -10.97 -4.92 -20.37
C VAL A 403 -9.64 -4.21 -20.67
N SER A 404 -8.55 -4.60 -20.04
CA SER A 404 -7.23 -4.02 -20.29
C SER A 404 -6.73 -4.23 -21.73
N LEU A 405 -7.19 -5.29 -22.43
CA LEU A 405 -6.85 -5.51 -23.84
C LEU A 405 -7.36 -4.38 -24.76
N ALA A 406 -8.44 -3.70 -24.38
CA ALA A 406 -8.92 -2.54 -25.13
C ALA A 406 -7.90 -1.39 -25.20
N LEU A 407 -6.96 -1.33 -24.25
CA LEU A 407 -5.87 -0.34 -24.27
C LEU A 407 -4.95 -0.47 -25.50
N TRP A 408 -4.86 -1.65 -26.13
CA TRP A 408 -4.09 -1.82 -27.38
C TRP A 408 -4.66 -1.03 -28.56
N ARG A 409 -5.97 -0.74 -28.53
CA ARG A 409 -6.64 0.03 -29.60
C ARG A 409 -6.42 1.54 -29.50
N ILE A 410 -5.86 2.03 -28.38
CA ILE A 410 -5.68 3.45 -28.12
C ILE A 410 -4.29 3.89 -28.60
N PRO A 411 -4.15 4.92 -29.44
CA PRO A 411 -2.85 5.43 -29.88
C PRO A 411 -2.04 5.95 -28.67
N ARG A 412 -0.71 5.79 -28.70
CA ARG A 412 0.19 6.45 -27.75
C ARG A 412 0.29 7.92 -28.12
N ALA A 413 -0.09 8.84 -27.23
CA ALA A 413 -0.04 10.30 -27.43
C ALA A 413 1.40 10.84 -27.52
N GLY A 414 2.33 10.32 -28.16
CA GLY A 414 3.72 10.77 -28.25
C GLY A 414 4.47 10.35 -29.52
N LYS A 415 3.83 9.60 -30.43
CA LYS A 415 4.51 9.17 -31.66
C LYS A 415 4.17 10.00 -32.91
N LYS A 416 3.31 11.01 -32.81
CA LYS A 416 2.92 11.83 -33.99
C LYS A 416 3.92 12.94 -34.35
N GLU A 417 4.87 13.31 -33.49
CA GLU A 417 5.82 14.39 -33.82
C GLU A 417 7.19 13.94 -34.34
N ALA A 418 7.49 12.64 -34.34
CA ALA A 418 8.80 12.13 -34.80
C ALA A 418 8.84 11.64 -36.26
N VAL A 419 7.78 11.84 -37.04
CA VAL A 419 7.70 11.37 -38.46
C VAL A 419 7.51 12.53 -39.43
N SER A 420 7.52 13.77 -38.97
CA SER A 420 7.37 14.97 -39.84
C SER A 420 8.53 15.96 -39.75
N THR A 421 9.75 15.49 -39.51
CA THR A 421 10.98 16.27 -39.76
C THR A 421 12.03 15.43 -40.50
#